data_545430cac7e9579234e455af67a239bf
#
_entry.id   545430cac7e9579234e455af67a239bf
#
_cell.length_a   1.000
_cell.length_b   1.000
_cell.length_c   1.000
_cell.angle_alpha   90.00
_cell.angle_beta   90.00
_cell.angle_gamma   90.00
#
_symmetry.space_group_name_H-M   'P 1'
#
loop_
_entity.id
_entity.type
_entity.pdbx_description
1 polymer ?
#
loop_
_entity_poly.entity_id
_entity_poly.type
_entity_poly.pdbx_seq_one_letter_code
_entity_poly.pdbx_strand_id
1 'polypeptide(L)'
;MELKVVGTGSSGNAYILSDGISDVILDAGMSIKEIKQALGFNVTKIRGVLISHIHKDHTQALEKLLMSGVLAYMNPTVKEVYADYYNARSVKPFELFRLA
;
A
#
# COMPACT_ATOMS: atom_id res chain seq x y z
N MET A 1 5.09 -7.80 -16.56
CA MET A 1 5.00 -7.33 -15.15
C MET A 1 6.19 -6.45 -14.84
N GLU A 2 5.93 -5.32 -14.24
CA GLU A 2 6.96 -4.34 -13.90
C GLU A 2 6.95 -4.03 -12.41
N LEU A 3 8.13 -3.86 -11.83
CA LEU A 3 8.28 -3.34 -10.47
C LEU A 3 8.86 -1.94 -10.57
N LYS A 4 8.12 -0.96 -10.07
CA LYS A 4 8.55 0.43 -10.03
C LYS A 4 8.96 0.77 -8.60
N VAL A 5 10.17 1.25 -8.40
CA VAL A 5 10.64 1.70 -7.09
C VAL A 5 10.33 3.17 -6.94
N VAL A 6 9.40 3.51 -6.03
CA VAL A 6 9.05 4.90 -5.75
C VAL A 6 10.07 5.49 -4.78
N GLY A 7 10.47 4.72 -3.77
CA GLY A 7 11.48 5.13 -2.81
C GLY A 7 11.92 3.95 -1.97
N THR A 8 13.14 4.07 -1.42
CA THR A 8 13.72 3.03 -0.57
C THR A 8 14.64 3.68 0.46
N GLY A 9 14.83 3.00 1.59
CA GLY A 9 15.72 3.44 2.66
C GLY A 9 15.02 4.21 3.76
N SER A 10 15.78 4.97 4.54
CA SER A 10 15.26 5.66 5.73
C SER A 10 14.34 6.85 5.40
N SER A 11 14.38 7.35 4.19
CA SER A 11 13.51 8.45 3.77
C SER A 11 12.11 7.97 3.36
N GLY A 12 11.91 6.67 3.25
CA GLY A 12 10.63 6.08 2.92
C GLY A 12 10.75 4.92 1.96
N ASN A 13 9.80 3.99 2.04
CA ASN A 13 9.76 2.80 1.20
C ASN A 13 8.40 2.69 0.52
N ALA A 14 8.40 2.60 -0.81
CA ALA A 14 7.20 2.35 -1.57
C ALA A 14 7.57 1.77 -2.92
N TYR A 15 6.83 0.76 -3.34
CA TYR A 15 7.04 0.06 -4.60
C TYR A 15 5.69 -0.16 -5.26
N ILE A 16 5.67 -0.17 -6.58
CA ILE A 16 4.46 -0.48 -7.33
C ILE A 16 4.76 -1.66 -8.24
N LEU A 17 3.98 -2.73 -8.08
CA LEU A 17 4.04 -3.89 -8.94
C LEU A 17 2.87 -3.80 -9.92
N SER A 18 3.15 -3.80 -11.22
CA SER A 18 2.12 -3.59 -12.24
C SER A 18 2.21 -4.64 -13.34
N ASP A 19 1.05 -5.10 -13.80
CA ASP A 19 0.95 -5.98 -14.98
C ASP A 19 0.43 -5.21 -16.22
N GLY A 20 0.34 -3.87 -16.11
CA GLY A 20 -0.18 -3.02 -17.17
C GLY A 20 -1.68 -2.76 -17.06
N ILE A 21 -2.41 -3.62 -16.32
CA ILE A 21 -3.85 -3.51 -16.13
C ILE A 21 -4.18 -3.16 -14.67
N SER A 22 -3.46 -3.79 -13.75
CA SER A 22 -3.67 -3.63 -12.31
C SER A 22 -2.36 -3.32 -11.62
N ASP A 23 -2.45 -2.53 -10.54
CA ASP A 23 -1.31 -2.13 -9.74
C ASP A 23 -1.48 -2.59 -8.30
N VAL A 24 -0.39 -3.04 -7.68
CA VAL A 24 -0.32 -3.36 -6.25
C VAL A 24 0.78 -2.51 -5.65
N ILE A 25 0.47 -1.83 -4.55
CA ILE A 25 1.43 -1.00 -3.84
C ILE A 25 2.04 -1.83 -2.71
N LEU A 26 3.36 -1.90 -2.66
CA LEU A 26 4.10 -2.58 -1.60
C LEU A 26 4.73 -1.51 -0.72
N ASP A 27 4.22 -1.34 0.47
CA ASP A 27 4.51 -0.27 1.41
C ASP A 27 4.18 1.13 0.87
N ALA A 28 3.76 2.01 1.74
CA ALA A 28 3.29 3.34 1.38
C ALA A 28 4.02 4.41 2.19
N GLY A 29 5.34 4.28 2.28
CA GLY A 29 6.20 5.15 3.08
C GLY A 29 6.59 6.45 2.43
N MET A 30 6.15 6.71 1.21
CA MET A 30 6.39 7.97 0.50
C MET A 30 5.15 8.85 0.58
N SER A 31 5.27 10.13 0.20
CA SER A 31 4.12 11.01 0.20
C SER A 31 3.07 10.52 -0.80
N ILE A 32 1.81 10.84 -0.53
CA ILE A 32 0.73 10.45 -1.44
C ILE A 32 0.94 11.07 -2.83
N LYS A 33 1.52 12.26 -2.89
CA LYS A 33 1.81 12.92 -4.16
C LYS A 33 2.80 12.11 -5.00
N GLU A 34 3.87 11.63 -4.36
CA GLU A 34 4.89 10.83 -5.06
C GLU A 34 4.33 9.49 -5.53
N ILE A 35 3.50 8.86 -4.70
CA ILE A 35 2.85 7.59 -5.08
C ILE A 35 1.91 7.82 -6.27
N LYS A 36 1.11 8.87 -6.23
CA LYS A 36 0.19 9.19 -7.34
C LYS A 36 0.95 9.50 -8.63
N GLN A 37 2.06 10.20 -8.54
CA GLN A 37 2.90 10.47 -9.71
C GLN A 37 3.42 9.17 -10.32
N ALA A 38 3.88 8.25 -9.48
CA ALA A 38 4.38 6.96 -9.95
C ALA A 38 3.29 6.09 -10.58
N LEU A 39 2.03 6.28 -10.16
CA LEU A 39 0.87 5.59 -10.75
C LEU A 39 0.35 6.28 -12.03
N GLY A 40 0.98 7.37 -12.47
CA GLY A 40 0.47 8.16 -13.58
C GLY A 40 -0.85 8.84 -13.24
N PHE A 41 -1.09 9.11 -11.95
CA PHE A 41 -2.33 9.70 -11.42
C PHE A 41 -3.57 8.85 -11.64
N ASN A 42 -3.41 7.57 -11.99
CA ASN A 42 -4.53 6.66 -12.19
C ASN A 42 -4.62 5.70 -11.00
N VAL A 43 -5.42 6.09 -9.99
CA VAL A 43 -5.60 5.30 -8.77
C VAL A 43 -6.66 4.20 -8.94
N THR A 44 -7.43 4.22 -10.02
CA THR A 44 -8.50 3.22 -10.23
C THR A 44 -7.94 1.84 -10.54
N LYS A 45 -6.67 1.74 -10.92
CA LYS A 45 -6.01 0.47 -11.21
C LYS A 45 -5.46 -0.23 -9.98
N ILE A 46 -5.50 0.43 -8.81
CA ILE A 46 -4.94 -0.14 -7.60
C ILE A 46 -5.83 -1.28 -7.10
N ARG A 47 -5.26 -2.49 -7.00
CA ARG A 47 -5.96 -3.66 -6.46
C ARG A 47 -5.76 -3.84 -4.97
N GLY A 48 -4.70 -3.26 -4.44
CA GLY A 48 -4.44 -3.35 -3.01
C GLY A 48 -3.10 -2.75 -2.62
N VAL A 49 -2.94 -2.55 -1.33
CA VAL A 49 -1.70 -2.09 -0.72
C VAL A 49 -1.29 -3.12 0.32
N LEU A 50 -0.04 -3.55 0.29
CA LEU A 50 0.52 -4.48 1.27
C LEU A 50 1.49 -3.71 2.16
N ILE A 51 1.24 -3.71 3.46
CA ILE A 51 2.06 -2.99 4.43
C ILE A 51 2.85 -3.99 5.27
N SER A 52 4.18 -3.86 5.25
CA SER A 52 5.06 -4.77 5.98
C SER A 52 5.32 -4.32 7.42
N HIS A 53 5.37 -3.01 7.67
CA HIS A 53 5.72 -2.46 9.00
C HIS A 53 4.84 -1.27 9.35
N ILE A 54 4.73 -0.99 10.67
CA ILE A 54 3.95 0.13 11.17
C ILE A 54 4.69 1.48 11.07
N HIS A 55 6.00 1.46 10.88
CA HIS A 55 6.81 2.68 10.87
C HIS A 55 6.43 3.61 9.72
N LYS A 56 6.60 4.91 9.94
CA LYS A 56 6.21 5.94 8.97
C LYS A 56 6.89 5.76 7.61
N ASP A 57 8.11 5.25 7.58
CA ASP A 57 8.82 4.97 6.33
C ASP A 57 8.19 3.85 5.50
N HIS A 58 7.11 3.22 6.00
CA HIS A 58 6.32 2.22 5.29
C HIS A 58 4.84 2.59 5.17
N THR A 59 4.36 3.59 5.95
CA THR A 59 2.94 3.88 6.07
C THR A 59 2.56 5.34 5.84
N GLN A 60 3.47 6.19 5.40
CA GLN A 60 3.24 7.64 5.30
C GLN A 60 1.95 7.99 4.54
N ALA A 61 1.68 7.33 3.43
CA ALA A 61 0.52 7.62 2.59
C ALA A 61 -0.68 6.71 2.87
N LEU A 62 -0.55 5.77 3.82
CA LEU A 62 -1.56 4.73 4.02
C LEU A 62 -2.93 5.30 4.37
N GLU A 63 -3.01 6.26 5.29
CA GLU A 63 -4.29 6.81 5.68
C GLU A 63 -5.02 7.45 4.50
N LYS A 64 -4.30 8.21 3.68
CA LYS A 64 -4.91 8.85 2.52
C LYS A 64 -5.38 7.85 1.49
N LEU A 65 -4.64 6.75 1.30
CA LEU A 65 -5.07 5.67 0.41
C LEU A 65 -6.34 5.00 0.96
N LEU A 66 -6.39 4.74 2.27
CA LEU A 66 -7.58 4.18 2.91
C LEU A 66 -8.78 5.11 2.76
N MET A 67 -8.58 6.42 2.96
CA MET A 67 -9.64 7.40 2.80
C MET A 67 -10.15 7.47 1.36
N SER A 68 -9.34 7.08 0.39
CA SER A 68 -9.73 7.01 -1.01
C SER A 68 -10.42 5.70 -1.38
N GLY A 69 -10.63 4.81 -0.43
CA GLY A 69 -11.32 3.53 -0.66
C GLY A 69 -10.44 2.39 -1.12
N VAL A 70 -9.12 2.56 -1.07
CA VAL A 70 -8.18 1.50 -1.47
C VAL A 70 -8.12 0.43 -0.38
N LEU A 71 -8.16 -0.85 -0.78
CA LEU A 71 -7.98 -1.95 0.15
C LEU A 71 -6.52 -2.06 0.57
N ALA A 72 -6.27 -2.19 1.87
CA ALA A 72 -4.93 -2.37 2.38
C ALA A 72 -4.85 -3.61 3.26
N TYR A 73 -3.77 -4.37 3.11
CA TYR A 73 -3.53 -5.61 3.84
C TYR A 73 -2.29 -5.43 4.71
N MET A 74 -2.40 -5.79 5.98
CA MET A 74 -1.36 -5.54 6.96
C MET A 74 -1.42 -6.59 8.06
N ASN A 75 -0.35 -6.70 8.85
CA ASN A 75 -0.40 -7.61 9.99
C ASN A 75 -1.35 -7.06 11.08
N PRO A 76 -1.79 -7.92 12.04
CA PRO A 76 -2.75 -7.47 13.06
C PRO A 76 -2.28 -6.30 13.90
N THR A 77 -0.97 -6.17 14.15
CA THR A 77 -0.43 -5.05 14.94
C THR A 77 -0.64 -3.72 14.22
N VAL A 78 -0.38 -3.67 12.92
CA VAL A 78 -0.61 -2.47 12.11
C VAL A 78 -2.11 -2.20 12.01
N LYS A 79 -2.93 -3.24 11.86
CA LYS A 79 -4.38 -3.10 11.74
C LYS A 79 -4.99 -2.41 12.97
N GLU A 80 -4.45 -2.63 14.16
CA GLU A 80 -4.95 -1.97 15.36
C GLU A 80 -4.89 -0.45 15.26
N VAL A 81 -3.85 0.09 14.61
CA VAL A 81 -3.70 1.54 14.41
C VAL A 81 -4.77 2.08 13.45
N TYR A 82 -5.20 1.25 12.50
CA TYR A 82 -6.17 1.65 11.48
C TYR A 82 -7.51 0.93 11.66
N ALA A 83 -7.89 0.66 12.91
CA ALA A 83 -9.08 -0.11 13.23
C ALA A 83 -10.38 0.50 12.70
N ASP A 84 -10.41 1.83 12.57
CA ASP A 84 -11.62 2.54 12.14
C ASP A 84 -11.87 2.46 10.63
N TYR A 85 -10.91 1.92 9.86
CA TYR A 85 -11.04 1.83 8.41
C TYR A 85 -11.50 0.43 8.01
N TYR A 86 -12.70 0.32 7.45
CA TYR A 86 -13.26 -0.98 7.01
C TYR A 86 -12.43 -1.64 5.91
N ASN A 87 -11.71 -0.85 5.13
CA ASN A 87 -10.88 -1.34 4.04
C ASN A 87 -9.43 -1.63 4.45
N ALA A 88 -9.11 -1.51 5.73
CA ALA A 88 -7.85 -1.99 6.29
C ALA A 88 -8.10 -3.42 6.82
N ARG A 89 -7.41 -4.41 6.23
CA ARG A 89 -7.59 -5.82 6.53
C ARG A 89 -6.32 -6.42 7.10
N SER A 90 -6.45 -7.28 8.10
CA SER A 90 -5.30 -7.97 8.66
C SER A 90 -5.07 -9.31 7.94
N VAL A 91 -3.79 -9.68 7.80
CA VAL A 91 -3.37 -10.98 7.27
C VAL A 91 -2.34 -11.56 8.23
N LYS A 92 -2.46 -12.87 8.49
CA LYS A 92 -1.53 -13.58 9.35
C LYS A 92 -0.35 -14.11 8.54
N PRO A 93 0.81 -14.36 9.17
CA PRO A 93 1.92 -15.01 8.48
C PRO A 93 1.48 -16.32 7.82
N PHE A 94 1.95 -16.56 6.62
CA PHE A 94 1.66 -17.76 5.82
C PHE A 94 0.19 -17.92 5.42
N GLU A 95 -0.63 -16.89 5.64
CA GLU A 95 -2.00 -16.91 5.17
C GLU A 95 -2.03 -16.59 3.67
N LEU A 96 -2.78 -17.40 2.92
CA LEU A 96 -2.97 -17.17 1.49
C LEU A 96 -4.22 -16.31 1.29
N PHE A 97 -4.07 -15.22 0.53
CA PHE A 97 -5.19 -14.36 0.20
C PHE A 97 -5.11 -13.87 -1.24
N ARG A 98 -6.22 -13.38 -1.76
CA ARG A 98 -6.33 -12.96 -3.15
C ARG A 98 -6.65 -11.47 -3.23
N LEU A 99 -5.91 -10.75 -4.09
CA LEU A 99 -6.06 -9.31 -4.27
C LEU A 99 -7.09 -8.93 -5.34
N ALA A 100 -7.51 -9.86 -6.15
CA ALA A 100 -8.42 -9.58 -7.26
C ALA A 100 -9.88 -9.63 -6.84
#